data_e79715002ba4c96f0ca0fdecf79c6ae9
#
_entry.id   e79715002ba4c96f0ca0fdecf79c6ae9
#
_cell.length_a   1.000
_cell.length_b   1.000
_cell.length_c   1.000
_cell.angle_alpha   90.00
_cell.angle_beta   90.00
_cell.angle_gamma   90.00
#
_symmetry.space_group_name_H-M   'P 1'
#
loop_
_entity.id
_entity.type
_entity.pdbx_description
1 polymer ?
#
loop_
_entity_poly.entity_id
_entity_poly.type
_entity_poly.pdbx_seq_one_letter_code
_entity_poly.pdbx_strand_id
1 'polypeptide(L)'
;MKRDLYDWWLRRISDEIKVGHRFYGIMTLAIYAKKCDIDEDELRHDAFGLLQAFDDMSVEDINRFTKDDIVCALEMFNEDYVTFPRDDIARISGLKMPVNKRNWRKQSDHIKLMNFVRDEINGNRDWRNREGRPSKREEVFEYMRTHPEVKKKTEIAKALQIDRGTVAKYFAEIREELAEKD
;
A
#
# COMPACT_ATOMS: atom_id res chain seq x y z
N MET A 1 -0.22 14.32 10.41
CA MET A 1 -0.62 12.89 10.20
C MET A 1 0.52 11.90 10.43
N LYS A 2 1.74 12.19 10.01
CA LYS A 2 2.88 11.29 10.28
C LYS A 2 3.30 11.29 11.75
N ARG A 3 3.40 12.46 12.39
CA ARG A 3 3.79 12.58 13.80
C ARG A 3 2.87 11.82 14.77
N ASP A 4 1.56 11.86 14.55
CA ASP A 4 0.58 11.14 15.38
C ASP A 4 0.87 9.64 15.48
N LEU A 5 1.44 9.04 14.44
CA LEU A 5 1.82 7.62 14.42
C LEU A 5 3.04 7.36 15.32
N TYR A 6 4.03 8.25 15.30
CA TYR A 6 5.20 8.16 16.18
C TYR A 6 4.81 8.32 17.64
N ASP A 7 4.07 9.39 17.98
CA ASP A 7 3.62 9.67 19.35
C ASP A 7 2.72 8.55 19.89
N TRP A 8 1.87 7.97 19.02
CA TRP A 8 1.05 6.81 19.39
C TRP A 8 1.92 5.59 19.70
N TRP A 9 2.97 5.35 18.92
CA TRP A 9 3.85 4.21 19.13
C TRP A 9 4.72 4.40 20.38
N LEU A 10 5.28 5.57 20.59
CA LEU A 10 6.05 5.92 21.79
C LEU A 10 5.25 5.66 23.08
N ARG A 11 3.99 6.12 23.12
CA ARG A 11 3.11 5.84 24.27
C ARG A 11 2.87 4.35 24.46
N ARG A 12 2.65 3.62 23.39
CA ARG A 12 2.40 2.18 23.48
C ARG A 12 3.59 1.39 24.00
N ILE A 13 4.81 1.69 23.55
CA ILE A 13 6.00 1.02 24.07
C ILE A 13 6.27 1.41 25.52
N SER A 14 5.98 2.65 25.91
CA SER A 14 6.09 3.08 27.30
C SER A 14 5.13 2.32 28.23
N ASP A 15 3.89 2.09 27.80
CA ASP A 15 2.82 1.56 28.64
C ASP A 15 2.69 0.03 28.57
N GLU A 16 2.94 -0.59 27.41
CA GLU A 16 2.57 -1.96 27.14
C GLU A 16 3.74 -2.92 26.91
N ILE A 17 5.00 -2.40 26.75
CA ILE A 17 6.16 -3.24 26.45
C ILE A 17 6.47 -4.19 27.62
N LYS A 18 6.97 -5.39 27.31
CA LYS A 18 7.31 -6.41 28.30
C LYS A 18 8.79 -6.69 28.31
N VAL A 19 9.27 -7.23 29.44
CA VAL A 19 10.62 -7.78 29.56
C VAL A 19 10.88 -8.76 28.40
N GLY A 20 12.06 -8.66 27.77
CA GLY A 20 12.41 -9.44 26.58
C GLY A 20 12.07 -8.76 25.24
N HIS A 21 11.19 -7.75 25.26
CA HIS A 21 10.83 -6.99 24.04
C HIS A 21 11.30 -5.54 24.08
N ARG A 22 11.96 -5.07 25.15
CA ARG A 22 12.40 -3.69 25.36
C ARG A 22 13.31 -3.18 24.24
N PHE A 23 14.33 -3.97 23.87
CA PHE A 23 15.22 -3.67 22.75
C PHE A 23 14.42 -3.48 21.45
N TYR A 24 13.53 -4.41 21.15
CA TYR A 24 12.68 -4.33 19.95
C TYR A 24 11.67 -3.18 20.00
N GLY A 25 11.27 -2.75 21.21
CA GLY A 25 10.48 -1.54 21.41
C GLY A 25 11.21 -0.31 20.89
N ILE A 26 12.44 -0.08 21.33
CA ILE A 26 13.27 1.05 20.85
C ILE A 26 13.62 0.91 19.37
N MET A 27 13.99 -0.29 18.93
CA MET A 27 14.27 -0.58 17.52
C MET A 27 13.10 -0.19 16.61
N THR A 28 11.89 -0.56 16.98
CA THR A 28 10.68 -0.20 16.20
C THR A 28 10.31 1.27 16.32
N LEU A 29 10.62 1.92 17.44
CA LEU A 29 10.48 3.37 17.59
C LEU A 29 11.39 4.10 16.60
N ALA A 30 12.65 3.66 16.43
CA ALA A 30 13.57 4.21 15.45
C ALA A 30 13.06 4.07 14.01
N ILE A 31 12.48 2.92 13.66
CA ILE A 31 11.84 2.70 12.35
C ILE A 31 10.66 3.68 12.14
N TYR A 32 9.80 3.87 13.16
CA TYR A 32 8.69 4.81 13.06
C TYR A 32 9.15 6.27 13.02
N ALA A 33 10.20 6.63 13.77
CA ALA A 33 10.79 7.95 13.73
C ALA A 33 11.26 8.29 12.31
N LYS A 34 12.00 7.40 11.66
CA LYS A 34 12.46 7.58 10.29
C LYS A 34 11.29 7.68 9.30
N LYS A 35 10.30 6.81 9.44
CA LYS A 35 9.08 6.81 8.62
C LYS A 35 8.25 8.09 8.76
N CYS A 36 8.29 8.73 9.92
CA CYS A 36 7.50 9.91 10.26
C CYS A 36 8.27 11.23 10.11
N ASP A 37 9.51 11.19 9.63
CA ASP A 37 10.43 12.33 9.53
C ASP A 37 10.65 13.03 10.89
N ILE A 38 10.78 12.25 11.97
CA ILE A 38 11.17 12.73 13.29
C ILE A 38 12.69 12.93 13.32
N ASP A 39 13.14 13.99 13.96
CA ASP A 39 14.55 14.28 14.10
C ASP A 39 15.27 13.23 14.94
N GLU A 40 16.54 12.95 14.60
CA GLU A 40 17.31 11.94 15.32
C GLU A 40 17.59 12.34 16.78
N ASP A 41 17.78 13.63 17.06
CA ASP A 41 18.00 14.12 18.41
C ASP A 41 16.73 13.98 19.28
N GLU A 42 15.56 14.23 18.70
CA GLU A 42 14.26 13.98 19.35
C GLU A 42 14.07 12.49 19.64
N LEU A 43 14.33 11.64 18.67
CA LEU A 43 14.26 10.18 18.83
C LEU A 43 15.21 9.70 19.96
N ARG A 44 16.46 10.21 19.99
CA ARG A 44 17.42 9.88 21.03
C ARG A 44 16.91 10.30 22.41
N HIS A 45 16.41 11.53 22.52
CA HIS A 45 15.84 12.04 23.77
C HIS A 45 14.71 11.13 24.28
N ASP A 46 13.77 10.77 23.43
CA ASP A 46 12.64 9.91 23.79
C ASP A 46 13.07 8.48 24.15
N ALA A 47 14.00 7.91 23.38
CA ALA A 47 14.53 6.57 23.65
C ALA A 47 15.29 6.49 24.98
N PHE A 48 16.16 7.48 25.28
CA PHE A 48 16.85 7.54 26.56
C PHE A 48 15.92 7.88 27.73
N GLY A 49 14.81 8.58 27.48
CA GLY A 49 13.76 8.82 28.47
C GLY A 49 13.09 7.53 28.96
N LEU A 50 13.09 6.47 28.16
CA LEU A 50 12.56 5.16 28.53
C LEU A 50 13.55 4.27 29.29
N LEU A 51 14.84 4.64 29.36
CA LEU A 51 15.90 3.79 29.94
C LEU A 51 15.58 3.33 31.36
N GLN A 52 15.24 4.27 32.24
CA GLN A 52 15.02 3.96 33.66
C GLN A 52 13.80 3.05 33.82
N ALA A 53 12.69 3.36 33.15
CA ALA A 53 11.47 2.54 33.19
C ALA A 53 11.70 1.13 32.68
N PHE A 54 12.51 0.98 31.63
CA PHE A 54 12.84 -0.32 31.04
C PHE A 54 13.82 -1.11 31.93
N ASP A 55 14.78 -0.45 32.59
CA ASP A 55 15.68 -1.11 33.53
C ASP A 55 14.95 -1.56 34.79
N ASP A 56 14.01 -0.75 35.30
CA ASP A 56 13.20 -1.09 36.49
C ASP A 56 12.29 -2.32 36.27
N MET A 57 12.03 -2.69 35.03
CA MET A 57 11.32 -3.95 34.70
C MET A 57 12.21 -5.19 34.92
N SER A 58 13.52 -5.02 35.11
CA SER A 58 14.45 -6.13 35.27
C SER A 58 14.32 -6.69 36.68
N VAL A 59 14.06 -7.98 36.78
CA VAL A 59 13.91 -8.69 38.07
C VAL A 59 15.26 -9.21 38.57
N GLU A 60 16.19 -9.43 37.66
CA GLU A 60 17.52 -9.99 37.93
C GLU A 60 18.63 -9.15 37.26
N ASP A 61 19.80 -9.09 37.87
CA ASP A 61 20.96 -8.36 37.33
C ASP A 61 21.42 -8.85 35.95
N ILE A 62 21.06 -10.08 35.58
CA ILE A 62 21.43 -10.69 34.28
C ILE A 62 20.66 -10.09 33.12
N ASN A 63 19.49 -9.47 33.38
CA ASN A 63 18.63 -8.94 32.33
C ASN A 63 18.41 -7.42 32.40
N ARG A 64 19.50 -6.71 32.80
CA ARG A 64 19.51 -5.23 32.86
C ARG A 64 19.32 -4.65 31.45
N PHE A 65 18.60 -3.53 31.39
CA PHE A 65 18.48 -2.76 30.17
C PHE A 65 19.40 -1.57 30.20
N THR A 66 20.31 -1.48 29.25
CA THR A 66 21.47 -0.57 29.31
C THR A 66 21.39 0.52 28.23
N LYS A 67 22.29 1.52 28.38
CA LYS A 67 22.46 2.55 27.35
C LYS A 67 22.95 1.96 26.04
N ASP A 68 23.76 0.92 26.08
CA ASP A 68 24.28 0.26 24.88
C ASP A 68 23.16 -0.43 24.09
N ASP A 69 22.17 -1.00 24.79
CA ASP A 69 20.98 -1.57 24.14
C ASP A 69 20.21 -0.51 23.36
N ILE A 70 20.07 0.70 23.91
CA ILE A 70 19.42 1.81 23.21
C ILE A 70 20.23 2.20 21.97
N VAL A 71 21.55 2.41 22.14
CA VAL A 71 22.43 2.82 21.02
C VAL A 71 22.35 1.82 19.87
N CYS A 72 22.46 0.51 20.17
CA CYS A 72 22.33 -0.54 19.16
C CYS A 72 20.93 -0.56 18.50
N ALA A 73 19.87 -0.36 19.28
CA ALA A 73 18.52 -0.34 18.74
C ALA A 73 18.26 0.86 17.81
N LEU A 74 18.91 2.00 18.09
CA LEU A 74 18.80 3.21 17.27
C LEU A 74 19.49 3.11 15.89
N GLU A 75 20.35 2.10 15.66
CA GLU A 75 20.92 1.83 14.32
C GLU A 75 19.84 1.56 13.27
N MET A 76 18.65 1.20 13.69
CA MET A 76 17.49 1.02 12.80
C MET A 76 16.86 2.34 12.30
N PHE A 77 17.39 3.49 12.72
CA PHE A 77 17.03 4.79 12.15
C PHE A 77 17.64 4.98 10.77
N ASN A 78 17.16 4.18 9.81
CA ASN A 78 17.68 4.09 8.46
C ASN A 78 16.53 3.96 7.44
N GLU A 79 16.74 4.51 6.23
CA GLU A 79 15.79 4.45 5.10
C GLU A 79 15.43 3.01 4.71
N ASP A 80 16.35 2.08 4.81
CA ASP A 80 16.15 0.68 4.40
C ASP A 80 15.04 -0.02 5.21
N TYR A 81 14.78 0.45 6.42
CA TYR A 81 13.79 -0.13 7.33
C TYR A 81 12.41 0.57 7.29
N VAL A 82 12.24 1.64 6.52
CA VAL A 82 10.96 2.38 6.43
C VAL A 82 9.83 1.49 5.92
N THR A 83 10.15 0.49 5.10
CA THR A 83 9.17 -0.46 4.55
C THR A 83 8.89 -1.67 5.45
N PHE A 84 9.48 -1.72 6.66
CA PHE A 84 9.33 -2.86 7.57
C PHE A 84 7.84 -3.18 7.83
N PRO A 85 7.40 -4.45 7.63
CA PRO A 85 5.99 -4.81 7.68
C PRO A 85 5.39 -4.64 9.07
N ARG A 86 4.15 -4.17 9.15
CA ARG A 86 3.41 -4.00 10.39
C ARG A 86 3.33 -5.28 11.23
N ASP A 87 3.12 -6.42 10.57
CA ASP A 87 2.94 -7.70 11.25
C ASP A 87 4.25 -8.21 11.85
N ASP A 88 5.38 -7.89 11.23
CA ASP A 88 6.70 -8.14 11.79
C ASP A 88 7.00 -7.23 12.98
N ILE A 89 6.66 -5.94 12.89
CA ILE A 89 6.76 -5.02 14.03
C ILE A 89 5.94 -5.54 15.22
N ALA A 90 4.71 -5.97 14.99
CA ALA A 90 3.86 -6.55 16.05
C ALA A 90 4.47 -7.80 16.66
N ARG A 91 5.07 -8.66 15.85
CA ARG A 91 5.69 -9.92 16.29
C ARG A 91 6.95 -9.67 17.14
N ILE A 92 7.87 -8.79 16.70
CA ILE A 92 9.13 -8.54 17.42
C ILE A 92 8.95 -7.68 18.67
N SER A 93 8.02 -6.70 18.64
CA SER A 93 7.70 -5.89 19.80
C SER A 93 6.80 -6.60 20.82
N GLY A 94 6.15 -7.69 20.44
CA GLY A 94 5.14 -8.37 21.26
C GLY A 94 3.84 -7.57 21.44
N LEU A 95 3.70 -6.43 20.76
CA LEU A 95 2.54 -5.54 20.85
C LEU A 95 1.54 -5.82 19.73
N LYS A 96 0.30 -6.16 20.09
CA LYS A 96 -0.77 -6.37 19.10
C LYS A 96 -1.08 -5.06 18.37
N MET A 97 -0.96 -5.06 17.05
CA MET A 97 -1.40 -3.96 16.22
C MET A 97 -2.79 -4.25 15.64
N PRO A 98 -3.82 -3.52 16.08
CA PRO A 98 -5.14 -3.72 15.51
C PRO A 98 -5.11 -3.37 14.02
N VAL A 99 -5.75 -4.21 13.22
CA VAL A 99 -5.97 -3.92 11.81
C VAL A 99 -6.77 -2.63 11.72
N ASN A 100 -6.29 -1.67 10.93
CA ASN A 100 -7.03 -0.43 10.73
C ASN A 100 -8.44 -0.79 10.22
N LYS A 101 -9.43 -0.51 11.02
CA LYS A 101 -10.84 -0.79 10.72
C LYS A 101 -11.28 0.16 9.60
N ARG A 102 -10.90 -0.15 8.36
CA ARG A 102 -11.54 0.47 7.20
C ARG A 102 -13.02 0.15 7.33
N ASN A 103 -13.81 1.06 7.79
CA ASN A 103 -15.28 1.13 7.85
C ASN A 103 -16.08 -0.18 7.76
N TRP A 104 -15.50 -1.37 7.89
CA TRP A 104 -16.10 -2.71 7.79
C TRP A 104 -17.01 -2.94 6.57
N ARG A 105 -17.13 -1.94 5.70
CA ARG A 105 -17.96 -2.02 4.50
C ARG A 105 -17.23 -2.85 3.45
N LYS A 106 -17.94 -3.77 2.85
CA LYS A 106 -17.49 -4.45 1.65
C LYS A 106 -17.21 -3.37 0.60
N GLN A 107 -16.20 -3.59 -0.24
CA GLN A 107 -15.84 -2.63 -1.31
C GLN A 107 -17.04 -2.30 -2.20
N SER A 108 -17.90 -3.29 -2.49
CA SER A 108 -19.14 -3.09 -3.25
C SER A 108 -20.09 -2.08 -2.59
N ASP A 109 -20.23 -2.14 -1.27
CA ASP A 109 -21.14 -1.25 -0.53
C ASP A 109 -20.56 0.18 -0.44
N HIS A 110 -19.23 0.28 -0.30
CA HIS A 110 -18.54 1.56 -0.36
C HIS A 110 -18.72 2.22 -1.73
N ILE A 111 -18.54 1.46 -2.83
CA ILE A 111 -18.72 1.97 -4.20
C ILE A 111 -20.17 2.43 -4.41
N LYS A 112 -21.15 1.65 -3.96
CA LYS A 112 -22.58 2.02 -4.06
C LYS A 112 -22.87 3.33 -3.33
N LEU A 113 -22.36 3.47 -2.10
CA LEU A 113 -22.56 4.70 -1.31
C LEU A 113 -21.90 5.91 -2.02
N MET A 114 -20.66 5.76 -2.48
CA MET A 114 -19.96 6.85 -3.16
C MET A 114 -20.66 7.24 -4.48
N ASN A 115 -21.19 6.26 -5.21
CA ASN A 115 -21.97 6.54 -6.41
C ASN A 115 -23.27 7.28 -6.07
N PHE A 116 -23.98 6.87 -5.03
CA PHE A 116 -25.17 7.55 -4.56
C PHE A 116 -24.90 9.02 -4.20
N VAL A 117 -23.84 9.27 -3.41
CA VAL A 117 -23.44 10.63 -3.01
C VAL A 117 -23.10 11.48 -4.25
N ARG A 118 -22.40 10.92 -5.23
CA ARG A 118 -22.08 11.64 -6.47
C ARG A 118 -23.33 11.94 -7.32
N ASP A 119 -24.27 11.02 -7.39
CA ASP A 119 -25.56 11.24 -8.09
C ASP A 119 -26.32 12.41 -7.46
N GLU A 120 -26.36 12.50 -6.12
CA GLU A 120 -27.02 13.58 -5.39
C GLU A 120 -26.32 14.93 -5.58
N ILE A 121 -24.97 14.97 -5.47
CA ILE A 121 -24.20 16.21 -5.61
C ILE A 121 -24.30 16.77 -7.03
N ASN A 122 -24.27 15.92 -8.05
CA ASN A 122 -24.30 16.38 -9.45
C ASN A 122 -25.72 16.56 -10.01
N GLY A 123 -26.75 16.21 -9.24
CA GLY A 123 -28.16 16.38 -9.65
C GLY A 123 -28.59 15.52 -10.84
N ASN A 124 -27.66 14.80 -11.44
CA ASN A 124 -27.88 13.89 -12.55
C ASN A 124 -26.85 12.73 -12.51
N ARG A 125 -27.06 11.72 -13.36
CA ARG A 125 -26.17 10.57 -13.46
C ARG A 125 -25.14 10.68 -14.59
N ASP A 126 -24.97 11.85 -15.20
CA ASP A 126 -24.16 12.06 -16.40
C ASP A 126 -22.66 11.97 -16.17
N TRP A 127 -22.21 12.07 -14.89
CA TRP A 127 -20.82 11.82 -14.54
C TRP A 127 -20.40 10.34 -14.75
N ARG A 128 -21.37 9.43 -14.91
CA ARG A 128 -21.11 8.02 -15.15
C ARG A 128 -20.88 7.79 -16.65
N ASN A 129 -19.69 7.31 -16.99
CA ASN A 129 -19.49 6.76 -18.32
C ASN A 129 -20.25 5.40 -18.41
N ARG A 130 -21.50 5.45 -18.90
CA ARG A 130 -22.39 4.28 -19.03
C ARG A 130 -21.92 3.30 -20.08
N GLU A 131 -21.20 3.79 -21.06
CA GLU A 131 -20.70 2.99 -22.18
C GLU A 131 -19.37 2.31 -21.85
N GLY A 132 -18.77 2.66 -20.70
CA GLY A 132 -17.46 2.15 -20.30
C GLY A 132 -16.33 2.73 -21.14
N ARG A 133 -15.20 2.04 -21.18
CA ARG A 133 -14.08 2.42 -22.05
C ARG A 133 -14.46 2.11 -23.51
N PRO A 134 -14.30 3.06 -24.43
CA PRO A 134 -14.57 2.81 -25.85
C PRO A 134 -13.87 1.54 -26.33
N SER A 135 -14.63 0.71 -27.03
CA SER A 135 -14.10 -0.52 -27.60
C SER A 135 -13.14 -0.19 -28.75
N LYS A 136 -12.04 -0.87 -28.80
CA LYS A 136 -11.09 -0.78 -29.93
C LYS A 136 -11.50 -1.68 -31.13
N ARG A 137 -12.68 -2.30 -31.06
CA ARG A 137 -13.18 -3.22 -32.10
C ARG A 137 -13.30 -2.51 -33.45
N GLU A 138 -13.87 -1.31 -33.44
CA GLU A 138 -14.10 -0.53 -34.65
C GLU A 138 -12.82 -0.15 -35.38
N GLU A 139 -11.79 0.29 -34.60
CA GLU A 139 -10.46 0.62 -35.14
C GLU A 139 -9.82 -0.62 -35.81
N VAL A 140 -9.97 -1.80 -35.18
CA VAL A 140 -9.44 -3.06 -35.72
C VAL A 140 -10.21 -3.48 -36.98
N PHE A 141 -11.55 -3.32 -36.97
CA PHE A 141 -12.41 -3.65 -38.12
C PHE A 141 -12.05 -2.80 -39.32
N GLU A 142 -12.00 -1.47 -39.18
CA GLU A 142 -11.65 -0.55 -40.26
C GLU A 142 -10.27 -0.82 -40.83
N TYR A 143 -9.28 -1.10 -39.95
CA TYR A 143 -7.96 -1.44 -40.40
C TYR A 143 -7.93 -2.73 -41.21
N MET A 144 -8.60 -3.79 -40.75
CA MET A 144 -8.64 -5.08 -41.46
C MET A 144 -9.41 -4.98 -42.76
N ARG A 145 -10.45 -4.15 -42.83
CA ARG A 145 -11.21 -3.87 -44.06
C ARG A 145 -10.35 -3.15 -45.12
N THR A 146 -9.56 -2.18 -44.70
CA THR A 146 -8.71 -1.38 -45.61
C THR A 146 -7.40 -2.06 -46.00
N HIS A 147 -6.96 -3.06 -45.23
CA HIS A 147 -5.68 -3.78 -45.42
C HIS A 147 -5.89 -5.32 -45.42
N PRO A 148 -6.60 -5.85 -46.40
CA PRO A 148 -6.92 -7.29 -46.45
C PRO A 148 -5.68 -8.19 -46.62
N GLU A 149 -4.57 -7.63 -47.06
CA GLU A 149 -3.24 -8.29 -47.18
C GLU A 149 -2.60 -8.58 -45.82
N VAL A 150 -2.94 -7.86 -44.75
CA VAL A 150 -2.34 -8.02 -43.43
C VAL A 150 -3.05 -9.14 -42.65
N LYS A 151 -2.41 -10.31 -42.60
CA LYS A 151 -2.94 -11.52 -41.92
C LYS A 151 -2.41 -11.75 -40.51
N LYS A 152 -1.43 -10.96 -40.04
CA LYS A 152 -0.82 -11.18 -38.75
C LYS A 152 -1.32 -10.18 -37.70
N LYS A 153 -1.82 -10.72 -36.57
CA LYS A 153 -2.30 -9.92 -35.42
C LYS A 153 -1.23 -8.94 -34.88
N THR A 154 0.05 -9.31 -34.98
CA THR A 154 1.17 -8.48 -34.52
C THR A 154 1.40 -7.25 -35.40
N GLU A 155 1.14 -7.34 -36.69
CA GLU A 155 1.25 -6.22 -37.62
C GLU A 155 0.12 -5.21 -37.39
N ILE A 156 -1.10 -5.68 -37.21
CA ILE A 156 -2.28 -4.87 -36.86
C ILE A 156 -2.05 -4.15 -35.52
N ALA A 157 -1.58 -4.88 -34.51
CA ALA A 157 -1.31 -4.32 -33.19
C ALA A 157 -0.28 -3.19 -33.21
N LYS A 158 0.79 -3.35 -34.02
CA LYS A 158 1.82 -2.33 -34.22
C LYS A 158 1.27 -1.11 -34.98
N ALA A 159 0.53 -1.33 -36.05
CA ALA A 159 -0.03 -0.26 -36.87
C ALA A 159 -1.02 0.62 -36.08
N LEU A 160 -1.88 0.03 -35.28
CA LEU A 160 -2.85 0.72 -34.45
C LEU A 160 -2.34 1.16 -33.08
N GLN A 161 -1.09 0.81 -32.73
CA GLN A 161 -0.48 1.09 -31.40
C GLN A 161 -1.32 0.55 -30.23
N ILE A 162 -1.93 -0.62 -30.41
CA ILE A 162 -2.72 -1.29 -29.37
C ILE A 162 -2.11 -2.63 -29.00
N ASP A 163 -2.51 -3.14 -27.82
CA ASP A 163 -2.02 -4.43 -27.33
C ASP A 163 -2.46 -5.59 -28.25
N ARG A 164 -1.56 -6.55 -28.48
CA ARG A 164 -1.82 -7.74 -29.29
C ARG A 164 -3.01 -8.58 -28.77
N GLY A 165 -3.20 -8.63 -27.46
CA GLY A 165 -4.32 -9.33 -26.83
C GLY A 165 -5.66 -8.69 -27.19
N THR A 166 -5.70 -7.36 -27.29
CA THR A 166 -6.88 -6.61 -27.75
C THR A 166 -7.22 -6.94 -29.20
N VAL A 167 -6.22 -6.98 -30.09
CA VAL A 167 -6.44 -7.41 -31.49
C VAL A 167 -6.91 -8.87 -31.54
N ALA A 168 -6.24 -9.74 -30.77
CA ALA A 168 -6.57 -11.17 -30.76
C ALA A 168 -8.02 -11.46 -30.35
N LYS A 169 -8.57 -10.63 -29.45
CA LYS A 169 -9.95 -10.74 -28.97
C LYS A 169 -10.99 -10.57 -30.12
N TYR A 170 -10.73 -9.65 -31.03
CA TYR A 170 -11.69 -9.30 -32.10
C TYR A 170 -11.33 -9.92 -33.45
N PHE A 171 -10.10 -10.39 -33.63
CA PHE A 171 -9.57 -10.80 -34.94
C PHE A 171 -10.35 -11.92 -35.62
N ALA A 172 -10.77 -12.94 -34.88
CA ALA A 172 -11.51 -14.07 -35.43
C ALA A 172 -12.91 -13.64 -35.91
N GLU A 173 -13.65 -12.95 -35.04
CA GLU A 173 -14.98 -12.43 -35.30
C GLU A 173 -15.01 -11.48 -36.52
N ILE A 174 -14.08 -10.51 -36.56
CA ILE A 174 -13.99 -9.55 -37.63
C ILE A 174 -13.65 -10.23 -38.97
N ARG A 175 -12.78 -11.25 -38.94
CA ARG A 175 -12.40 -11.98 -40.12
C ARG A 175 -13.60 -12.77 -40.73
N GLU A 176 -14.40 -13.36 -39.87
CA GLU A 176 -15.65 -14.03 -40.31
C GLU A 176 -16.64 -13.02 -40.86
N GLU A 177 -16.85 -11.88 -40.19
CA GLU A 177 -17.73 -10.81 -40.64
C GLU A 177 -17.34 -10.22 -42.01
N LEU A 178 -16.04 -10.07 -42.27
CA LEU A 178 -15.53 -9.58 -43.56
C LEU A 178 -15.68 -10.63 -44.66
N ALA A 179 -15.52 -11.93 -44.33
CA ALA A 179 -15.69 -13.02 -45.32
C ALA A 179 -17.14 -13.28 -45.71
N GLU A 180 -18.13 -12.87 -44.89
CA GLU A 180 -19.57 -12.97 -45.24
C GLU A 180 -20.06 -11.80 -46.09
N LYS A 181 -19.30 -10.71 -46.19
CA LYS A 181 -19.64 -9.49 -46.94
C LYS A 181 -18.99 -9.40 -48.30
N ASP A 182 -18.05 -10.31 -48.63
CA ASP A 182 -17.42 -10.49 -49.95
C ASP A 182 -18.17 -11.56 -50.76
#